data_3b8a0998ef7efe32685dfda33499432f
#
_entry.id   3b8a0998ef7efe32685dfda33499432f
#
_cell.length_a   1.000
_cell.length_b   1.000
_cell.length_c   1.000
_cell.angle_alpha   90.00
_cell.angle_beta   90.00
_cell.angle_gamma   90.00
#
_symmetry.space_group_name_H-M   'P 1'
#
loop_
_entity.id
_entity.type
_entity.pdbx_description
1 polymer ?
#
loop_
_entity_poly.entity_id
_entity_poly.type
_entity_poly.pdbx_seq_one_letter_code
_entity_poly.pdbx_strand_id
1 'polypeptide(L)'
;MISIKNINKWYGDFQVLTDCSTEVKKGEVVVVCGPSGSGKSTLIKCVNALEPFQKGDIVVDGTSIADPKTNLPKLRSRVGMVFQHFELFPHMTITENLTIAQVKVLGRSKAEATKKGLELLERVGLSAHAHKHPGQLSGGQQQRVAIARALAMDPIVMLFDEPTSALDPEMVNEVLDVMVQLANEGMTMMCVTHEMGFARKVANRVIFMDQGKIVEDCEKEEFFGDVSARSERAQHFLAKI
;
A
#
# COMPACT_ATOMS: atom_id res chain seq x y z
N MET A 1 11.62 7.85 6.73
CA MET A 1 11.08 6.47 6.83
C MET A 1 11.32 5.67 5.56
N ILE A 2 10.88 6.15 4.41
CA ILE A 2 11.23 5.62 3.09
C ILE A 2 11.96 6.72 2.34
N SER A 3 13.06 6.39 1.66
CA SER A 3 13.76 7.29 0.74
C SER A 3 13.91 6.59 -0.60
N ILE A 4 13.38 7.19 -1.65
CA ILE A 4 13.43 6.71 -3.04
C ILE A 4 14.33 7.67 -3.80
N LYS A 5 15.41 7.18 -4.43
CA LYS A 5 16.41 8.01 -5.11
C LYS A 5 16.69 7.50 -6.51
N ASN A 6 16.34 8.30 -7.50
CA ASN A 6 16.65 8.11 -8.92
C ASN A 6 16.29 6.72 -9.44
N ILE A 7 15.10 6.23 -9.06
CA ILE A 7 14.66 4.91 -9.45
C ILE A 7 14.34 4.88 -10.94
N ASN A 8 15.02 3.94 -11.63
CA ASN A 8 14.78 3.62 -13.02
C ASN A 8 14.48 2.12 -13.15
N LYS A 9 13.37 1.80 -13.82
CA LYS A 9 12.87 0.43 -13.98
C LYS A 9 12.52 0.15 -15.42
N TRP A 10 13.00 -0.98 -15.92
CA TRP A 10 12.67 -1.51 -17.25
C TRP A 10 12.04 -2.91 -17.15
N TYR A 11 11.13 -3.19 -18.07
CA TYR A 11 10.68 -4.53 -18.43
C TYR A 11 11.17 -4.81 -19.88
N GLY A 12 12.23 -5.61 -20.04
CA GLY A 12 12.95 -5.69 -21.30
C GLY A 12 13.47 -4.34 -21.72
N ASP A 13 13.11 -3.87 -22.92
CA ASP A 13 13.50 -2.58 -23.47
C ASP A 13 12.55 -1.42 -23.07
N PHE A 14 11.42 -1.73 -22.47
CA PHE A 14 10.41 -0.74 -22.09
C PHE A 14 10.70 -0.16 -20.70
N GLN A 15 11.00 1.14 -20.67
CA GLN A 15 11.21 1.87 -19.40
C GLN A 15 9.88 2.27 -18.78
N VAL A 16 9.59 1.78 -17.57
CA VAL A 16 8.35 2.03 -16.82
C VAL A 16 8.52 3.13 -15.77
N LEU A 17 9.71 3.24 -15.16
CA LEU A 17 10.04 4.31 -14.23
C LEU A 17 11.30 5.04 -14.67
N THR A 18 11.25 6.37 -14.63
CA THR A 18 12.34 7.25 -15.06
C THR A 18 12.66 8.25 -13.95
N ASP A 19 13.84 8.11 -13.34
CA ASP A 19 14.41 9.02 -12.34
C ASP A 19 13.44 9.42 -11.21
N CYS A 20 12.63 8.45 -10.74
CA CYS A 20 11.68 8.69 -9.66
C CYS A 20 12.42 8.91 -8.33
N SER A 21 12.18 10.05 -7.68
CA SER A 21 12.77 10.40 -6.38
C SER A 21 11.70 11.02 -5.49
N THR A 22 11.57 10.51 -4.26
CA THR A 22 10.68 11.05 -3.22
C THR A 22 11.07 10.49 -1.85
N GLU A 23 10.53 11.07 -0.80
CA GLU A 23 10.72 10.58 0.57
C GLU A 23 9.37 10.45 1.27
N VAL A 24 9.24 9.51 2.20
CA VAL A 24 8.08 9.36 3.07
C VAL A 24 8.56 9.44 4.51
N LYS A 25 8.03 10.38 5.28
CA LYS A 25 8.35 10.56 6.70
C LYS A 25 7.60 9.54 7.55
N LYS A 26 8.06 9.31 8.77
CA LYS A 26 7.36 8.44 9.73
C LYS A 26 6.01 9.08 10.11
N GLY A 27 4.94 8.29 10.08
CA GLY A 27 3.58 8.74 10.35
C GLY A 27 2.93 9.53 9.21
N GLU A 28 3.62 9.70 8.07
CA GLU A 28 3.09 10.38 6.91
C GLU A 28 2.24 9.45 6.05
N VAL A 29 1.13 9.97 5.55
CA VAL A 29 0.29 9.33 4.53
C VAL A 29 0.54 10.01 3.19
N VAL A 30 1.17 9.29 2.27
CA VAL A 30 1.45 9.75 0.91
C VAL A 30 0.52 9.03 -0.06
N VAL A 31 -0.26 9.79 -0.81
CA VAL A 31 -1.10 9.24 -1.88
C VAL A 31 -0.39 9.40 -3.22
N VAL A 32 -0.33 8.32 -3.98
CA VAL A 32 0.21 8.29 -5.35
C VAL A 32 -0.95 8.17 -6.33
N CYS A 33 -1.15 9.16 -7.16
CA CYS A 33 -2.21 9.19 -8.17
C CYS A 33 -1.66 9.48 -9.58
N GLY A 34 -2.52 9.38 -10.59
CA GLY A 34 -2.17 9.59 -11.98
C GLY A 34 -2.86 8.60 -12.91
N PRO A 35 -2.75 8.77 -14.24
CA PRO A 35 -3.41 7.91 -15.22
C PRO A 35 -2.97 6.44 -15.13
N SER A 36 -3.80 5.53 -15.65
CA SER A 36 -3.44 4.12 -15.76
C SER A 36 -2.17 3.96 -16.61
N GLY A 37 -1.30 3.04 -16.21
CA GLY A 37 -0.01 2.81 -16.89
C GLY A 37 1.08 3.85 -16.58
N SER A 38 0.85 4.82 -15.67
CA SER A 38 1.88 5.80 -15.31
C SER A 38 3.00 5.29 -14.41
N GLY A 39 2.98 4.01 -14.00
CA GLY A 39 4.05 3.39 -13.20
C GLY A 39 3.79 3.32 -11.68
N LYS A 40 2.64 3.78 -11.18
CA LYS A 40 2.30 3.83 -9.74
C LYS A 40 2.47 2.49 -9.02
N SER A 41 1.83 1.44 -9.54
CA SER A 41 1.90 0.09 -8.95
C SER A 41 3.32 -0.48 -9.03
N THR A 42 4.07 -0.16 -10.09
CA THR A 42 5.47 -0.57 -10.19
C THR A 42 6.33 0.13 -9.15
N LEU A 43 6.15 1.44 -8.97
CA LEU A 43 6.89 2.21 -7.96
C LEU A 43 6.65 1.66 -6.55
N ILE A 44 5.40 1.44 -6.16
CA ILE A 44 5.09 0.94 -4.82
C ILE A 44 5.60 -0.50 -4.60
N LYS A 45 5.59 -1.35 -5.63
CA LYS A 45 6.16 -2.71 -5.58
C LYS A 45 7.69 -2.72 -5.50
N CYS A 46 8.37 -1.67 -5.98
CA CYS A 46 9.80 -1.51 -5.75
C CYS A 46 10.11 -1.23 -4.28
N VAL A 47 9.23 -0.53 -3.54
CA VAL A 47 9.45 -0.18 -2.12
C VAL A 47 9.55 -1.40 -1.20
N ASN A 48 8.84 -2.47 -1.51
CA ASN A 48 8.95 -3.73 -0.75
C ASN A 48 9.81 -4.79 -1.46
N ALA A 49 10.56 -4.37 -2.50
CA ALA A 49 11.42 -5.24 -3.31
C ALA A 49 10.68 -6.42 -3.98
N LEU A 50 9.36 -6.31 -4.23
CA LEU A 50 8.63 -7.28 -5.07
C LEU A 50 8.99 -7.10 -6.55
N GLU A 51 9.22 -5.85 -6.98
CA GLU A 51 9.73 -5.52 -8.30
C GLU A 51 11.18 -5.04 -8.18
N PRO A 52 12.13 -5.71 -8.86
CA PRO A 52 13.51 -5.22 -8.93
C PRO A 52 13.58 -3.99 -9.83
N PHE A 53 14.45 -3.04 -9.48
CA PHE A 53 14.80 -1.91 -10.31
C PHE A 53 16.25 -1.99 -10.77
N GLN A 54 16.61 -1.29 -11.86
CA GLN A 54 17.94 -1.41 -12.47
C GLN A 54 18.89 -0.28 -12.06
N LYS A 55 18.35 0.91 -11.67
CA LYS A 55 19.17 2.05 -11.22
C LYS A 55 18.49 2.75 -10.05
N GLY A 56 19.27 3.41 -9.23
CA GLY A 56 18.84 4.14 -8.04
C GLY A 56 18.93 3.30 -6.77
N ASP A 57 18.34 3.78 -5.70
CA ASP A 57 18.22 3.07 -4.43
C ASP A 57 16.92 3.42 -3.72
N ILE A 58 16.40 2.46 -2.99
CA ILE A 58 15.29 2.63 -2.05
C ILE A 58 15.78 2.20 -0.67
N VAL A 59 15.66 3.11 0.27
CA VAL A 59 16.00 2.85 1.68
C VAL A 59 14.72 2.85 2.50
N VAL A 60 14.46 1.76 3.22
CA VAL A 60 13.33 1.64 4.15
C VAL A 60 13.88 1.45 5.56
N ASP A 61 13.57 2.40 6.43
CA ASP A 61 14.02 2.41 7.82
C ASP A 61 15.54 2.13 7.96
N GLY A 62 16.35 2.85 7.17
CA GLY A 62 17.81 2.72 7.14
C GLY A 62 18.35 1.49 6.41
N THR A 63 17.49 0.66 5.82
CA THR A 63 17.90 -0.54 5.07
C THR A 63 17.77 -0.30 3.57
N SER A 64 18.89 -0.31 2.83
CA SER A 64 18.91 -0.17 1.36
C SER A 64 18.46 -1.47 0.68
N ILE A 65 17.56 -1.34 -0.29
CA ILE A 65 17.10 -2.47 -1.13
C ILE A 65 18.17 -2.81 -2.19
N ALA A 66 18.94 -1.82 -2.64
CA ALA A 66 19.97 -2.02 -3.65
C ALA A 66 21.23 -2.73 -3.10
N ASP A 67 21.43 -2.77 -1.78
CA ASP A 67 22.56 -3.49 -1.18
C ASP A 67 22.36 -5.01 -1.35
N PRO A 68 23.26 -5.73 -2.05
CA PRO A 68 23.16 -7.16 -2.26
C PRO A 68 23.26 -7.98 -0.95
N LYS A 69 23.71 -7.37 0.15
CA LYS A 69 23.76 -8.01 1.48
C LYS A 69 22.44 -7.87 2.24
N THR A 70 21.49 -7.11 1.75
CA THR A 70 20.20 -6.90 2.43
C THR A 70 19.38 -8.18 2.48
N ASN A 71 18.94 -8.53 3.68
CA ASN A 71 18.00 -9.63 3.89
C ASN A 71 16.59 -9.19 3.49
N LEU A 72 16.23 -9.35 2.22
CA LEU A 72 14.92 -8.95 1.67
C LEU A 72 13.74 -9.62 2.37
N PRO A 73 13.75 -10.92 2.74
CA PRO A 73 12.69 -11.52 3.56
C PRO A 73 12.46 -10.78 4.88
N LYS A 74 13.53 -10.39 5.59
CA LYS A 74 13.44 -9.61 6.83
C LYS A 74 12.88 -8.19 6.57
N LEU A 75 13.29 -7.54 5.49
CA LEU A 75 12.72 -6.24 5.11
C LEU A 75 11.22 -6.36 4.82
N ARG A 76 10.82 -7.33 3.98
CA ARG A 76 9.42 -7.55 3.59
C ARG A 76 8.53 -7.89 4.79
N SER A 77 9.04 -8.56 5.81
CA SER A 77 8.25 -8.86 7.01
C SER A 77 7.87 -7.60 7.82
N ARG A 78 8.57 -6.49 7.59
CA ARG A 78 8.33 -5.19 8.24
C ARG A 78 7.56 -4.20 7.36
N VAL A 79 7.33 -4.53 6.10
CA VAL A 79 6.61 -3.69 5.11
C VAL A 79 5.32 -4.40 4.75
N GLY A 80 4.19 -3.92 5.29
CA GLY A 80 2.88 -4.45 4.94
C GLY A 80 2.50 -4.06 3.51
N MET A 81 1.93 -5.00 2.75
CA MET A 81 1.44 -4.75 1.39
C MET A 81 0.02 -5.27 1.24
N VAL A 82 -0.84 -4.42 0.71
CA VAL A 82 -2.23 -4.74 0.36
C VAL A 82 -2.39 -4.54 -1.13
N PHE A 83 -2.84 -5.58 -1.83
CA PHE A 83 -2.95 -5.61 -3.28
C PHE A 83 -4.38 -5.33 -3.75
N GLN A 84 -4.52 -5.01 -5.01
CA GLN A 84 -5.79 -4.83 -5.70
C GLN A 84 -6.67 -6.10 -5.62
N HIS A 85 -6.08 -7.28 -5.80
CA HIS A 85 -6.73 -8.59 -5.69
C HIS A 85 -6.29 -9.25 -4.38
N PHE A 86 -6.95 -9.06 -3.35
CA PHE A 86 -6.85 -9.52 -1.95
C PHE A 86 -5.68 -10.46 -1.59
N GLU A 87 -5.27 -11.35 -2.50
CA GLU A 87 -4.16 -12.33 -2.40
C GLU A 87 -4.25 -13.21 -1.15
N LEU A 88 -5.47 -13.57 -0.72
CA LEU A 88 -5.69 -14.50 0.36
C LEU A 88 -5.46 -15.93 -0.09
N PHE A 89 -4.96 -16.78 0.81
CA PHE A 89 -4.81 -18.22 0.55
C PHE A 89 -6.19 -18.87 0.54
N PRO A 90 -6.71 -19.33 -0.62
CA PRO A 90 -8.10 -19.76 -0.75
C PRO A 90 -8.39 -21.09 -0.02
N HIS A 91 -7.36 -21.90 0.18
CA HIS A 91 -7.44 -23.20 0.87
C HIS A 91 -7.29 -23.11 2.39
N MET A 92 -7.07 -21.91 2.91
CA MET A 92 -6.94 -21.63 4.35
C MET A 92 -8.14 -20.87 4.86
N THR A 93 -8.52 -21.09 6.11
CA THR A 93 -9.48 -20.26 6.83
C THR A 93 -8.94 -18.83 6.99
N ILE A 94 -9.82 -17.90 7.34
CA ILE A 94 -9.44 -16.50 7.61
C ILE A 94 -8.44 -16.44 8.78
N THR A 95 -8.67 -17.19 9.86
CA THR A 95 -7.72 -17.27 10.97
C THR A 95 -6.37 -17.78 10.52
N GLU A 96 -6.31 -18.83 9.69
CA GLU A 96 -5.05 -19.37 9.18
C GLU A 96 -4.32 -18.37 8.27
N ASN A 97 -5.05 -17.61 7.42
CA ASN A 97 -4.47 -16.53 6.63
C ASN A 97 -3.77 -15.46 7.50
N LEU A 98 -4.33 -15.12 8.65
CA LEU A 98 -3.76 -14.14 9.57
C LEU A 98 -2.60 -14.69 10.41
N THR A 99 -2.54 -16.00 10.63
CA THR A 99 -1.59 -16.60 11.58
C THR A 99 -0.35 -17.17 10.92
N ILE A 100 -0.46 -17.67 9.68
CA ILE A 100 0.63 -18.43 9.05
C ILE A 100 1.95 -17.65 8.98
N ALA A 101 1.91 -16.39 8.57
CA ALA A 101 3.12 -15.55 8.46
C ALA A 101 3.69 -15.21 9.84
N GLN A 102 2.84 -14.94 10.83
CA GLN A 102 3.28 -14.70 12.20
C GLN A 102 4.05 -15.87 12.78
N VAL A 103 3.56 -17.10 12.54
CA VAL A 103 4.23 -18.33 13.05
C VAL A 103 5.49 -18.64 12.25
N LYS A 104 5.41 -18.62 10.92
CA LYS A 104 6.51 -19.08 10.04
C LYS A 104 7.64 -18.07 9.89
N VAL A 105 7.34 -16.77 9.95
CA VAL A 105 8.31 -15.70 9.70
C VAL A 105 8.76 -15.02 10.99
N LEU A 106 7.80 -14.70 11.89
CA LEU A 106 8.11 -14.03 13.16
C LEU A 106 8.40 -14.99 14.30
N GLY A 107 8.15 -16.30 14.13
CA GLY A 107 8.39 -17.31 15.16
C GLY A 107 7.42 -17.24 16.34
N ARG A 108 6.28 -16.54 16.21
CA ARG A 108 5.26 -16.50 17.25
C ARG A 108 4.67 -17.89 17.50
N SER A 109 4.30 -18.16 18.74
CA SER A 109 3.51 -19.37 19.05
C SER A 109 2.15 -19.29 18.32
N LYS A 110 1.57 -20.46 18.04
CA LYS A 110 0.24 -20.53 17.40
C LYS A 110 -0.84 -19.80 18.24
N ALA A 111 -0.73 -19.89 19.57
CA ALA A 111 -1.67 -19.24 20.49
C ALA A 111 -1.59 -17.70 20.40
N GLU A 112 -0.38 -17.12 20.44
CA GLU A 112 -0.15 -15.69 20.29
C GLU A 112 -0.59 -15.19 18.92
N ALA A 113 -0.24 -15.90 17.84
CA ALA A 113 -0.63 -15.55 16.48
C ALA A 113 -2.16 -15.58 16.29
N THR A 114 -2.84 -16.59 16.88
CA THR A 114 -4.31 -16.68 16.81
C THR A 114 -4.96 -15.54 17.60
N LYS A 115 -4.50 -15.26 18.82
CA LYS A 115 -5.01 -14.15 19.63
C LYS A 115 -4.93 -12.84 18.86
N LYS A 116 -3.74 -12.50 18.35
CA LYS A 116 -3.53 -11.29 17.56
C LYS A 116 -4.37 -11.27 16.28
N GLY A 117 -4.48 -12.40 15.58
CA GLY A 117 -5.33 -12.51 14.39
C GLY A 117 -6.80 -12.20 14.69
N LEU A 118 -7.35 -12.72 15.79
CA LEU A 118 -8.73 -12.47 16.20
C LEU A 118 -8.95 -11.00 16.62
N GLU A 119 -8.01 -10.38 17.34
CA GLU A 119 -8.06 -8.96 17.68
C GLU A 119 -8.08 -8.08 16.41
N LEU A 120 -7.30 -8.44 15.39
CA LEU A 120 -7.30 -7.72 14.12
C LEU A 120 -8.57 -7.96 13.30
N LEU A 121 -9.17 -9.16 13.36
CA LEU A 121 -10.46 -9.41 12.75
C LEU A 121 -11.58 -8.61 13.41
N GLU A 122 -11.56 -8.46 14.72
CA GLU A 122 -12.48 -7.60 15.45
C GLU A 122 -12.33 -6.14 14.99
N ARG A 123 -11.09 -5.66 14.90
CA ARG A 123 -10.77 -4.31 14.45
C ARG A 123 -11.31 -3.98 13.06
N VAL A 124 -11.36 -4.95 12.15
CA VAL A 124 -11.93 -4.76 10.80
C VAL A 124 -13.39 -5.20 10.70
N GLY A 125 -14.07 -5.49 11.83
CA GLY A 125 -15.49 -5.82 11.91
C GLY A 125 -15.83 -7.22 11.37
N LEU A 126 -14.91 -8.19 11.44
CA LEU A 126 -15.06 -9.51 10.82
C LEU A 126 -14.88 -10.69 11.78
N SER A 127 -15.03 -10.49 13.10
CA SER A 127 -14.88 -11.54 14.12
C SER A 127 -15.72 -12.81 13.83
N ALA A 128 -16.95 -12.64 13.36
CA ALA A 128 -17.86 -13.75 13.03
C ALA A 128 -17.38 -14.60 11.83
N HIS A 129 -16.35 -14.15 11.10
CA HIS A 129 -15.88 -14.78 9.87
C HIS A 129 -14.58 -15.58 10.05
N ALA A 130 -14.05 -15.67 11.26
CA ALA A 130 -12.76 -16.29 11.58
C ALA A 130 -12.57 -17.71 11.02
N HIS A 131 -13.63 -18.51 10.99
CA HIS A 131 -13.61 -19.92 10.54
C HIS A 131 -13.98 -20.11 9.07
N LYS A 132 -14.38 -19.03 8.38
CA LYS A 132 -14.72 -19.08 6.96
C LYS A 132 -13.45 -19.15 6.09
N HIS A 133 -13.65 -19.54 4.83
CA HIS A 133 -12.63 -19.46 3.78
C HIS A 133 -12.86 -18.18 2.92
N PRO A 134 -11.85 -17.65 2.24
CA PRO A 134 -11.97 -16.42 1.44
C PRO A 134 -13.15 -16.42 0.46
N GLY A 135 -13.43 -17.53 -0.24
CA GLY A 135 -14.54 -17.63 -1.18
C GLY A 135 -15.95 -17.53 -0.57
N GLN A 136 -16.05 -17.49 0.76
CA GLN A 136 -17.32 -17.31 1.49
C GLN A 136 -17.52 -15.84 1.94
N LEU A 137 -16.60 -14.95 1.58
CA LEU A 137 -16.60 -13.53 1.92
C LEU A 137 -16.86 -12.67 0.68
N SER A 138 -17.52 -11.52 0.87
CA SER A 138 -17.60 -10.49 -0.17
C SER A 138 -16.21 -9.90 -0.49
N GLY A 139 -16.06 -9.21 -1.62
CA GLY A 139 -14.81 -8.57 -2.00
C GLY A 139 -14.30 -7.59 -0.94
N GLY A 140 -15.16 -6.71 -0.41
CA GLY A 140 -14.82 -5.78 0.66
C GLY A 140 -14.41 -6.46 1.96
N GLN A 141 -15.07 -7.59 2.31
CA GLN A 141 -14.67 -8.42 3.45
C GLN A 141 -13.30 -9.05 3.23
N GLN A 142 -13.03 -9.60 2.04
CA GLN A 142 -11.72 -10.16 1.70
C GLN A 142 -10.62 -9.11 1.77
N GLN A 143 -10.87 -7.90 1.30
CA GLN A 143 -9.90 -6.80 1.36
C GLN A 143 -9.62 -6.36 2.79
N ARG A 144 -10.62 -6.28 3.64
CA ARG A 144 -10.41 -5.99 5.07
C ARG A 144 -9.63 -7.10 5.78
N VAL A 145 -9.82 -8.36 5.41
CA VAL A 145 -8.97 -9.47 5.88
C VAL A 145 -7.53 -9.31 5.38
N ALA A 146 -7.32 -8.90 4.12
CA ALA A 146 -5.98 -8.66 3.58
C ALA A 146 -5.24 -7.53 4.33
N ILE A 147 -5.96 -6.46 4.71
CA ILE A 147 -5.43 -5.41 5.59
C ILE A 147 -5.06 -5.98 6.96
N ALA A 148 -5.97 -6.72 7.60
CA ALA A 148 -5.72 -7.35 8.91
C ALA A 148 -4.52 -8.31 8.86
N ARG A 149 -4.38 -9.10 7.78
CA ARG A 149 -3.23 -9.99 7.56
C ARG A 149 -1.91 -9.22 7.46
N ALA A 150 -1.88 -8.10 6.74
CA ALA A 150 -0.70 -7.26 6.66
C ALA A 150 -0.34 -6.67 8.03
N LEU A 151 -1.32 -6.18 8.78
CA LEU A 151 -1.15 -5.64 10.14
C LEU A 151 -0.67 -6.69 11.15
N ALA A 152 -1.00 -7.97 10.95
CA ALA A 152 -0.59 -9.06 11.84
C ALA A 152 0.94 -9.22 11.94
N MET A 153 1.68 -8.71 10.96
CA MET A 153 3.15 -8.72 10.94
C MET A 153 3.79 -7.56 11.72
N ASP A 154 3.02 -6.67 12.35
CA ASP A 154 3.50 -5.43 13.00
C ASP A 154 4.37 -4.56 12.07
N PRO A 155 3.84 -4.20 10.90
CA PRO A 155 4.61 -3.47 9.91
C PRO A 155 4.93 -2.04 10.37
N ILE A 156 6.08 -1.53 9.96
CA ILE A 156 6.48 -0.13 10.19
C ILE A 156 5.92 0.82 9.14
N VAL A 157 5.47 0.27 8.01
CA VAL A 157 4.82 1.01 6.91
C VAL A 157 3.83 0.09 6.21
N MET A 158 2.72 0.66 5.78
CA MET A 158 1.70 -0.01 4.97
C MET A 158 1.69 0.55 3.55
N LEU A 159 1.79 -0.33 2.59
CA LEU A 159 1.69 -0.03 1.15
C LEU A 159 0.35 -0.53 0.63
N PHE A 160 -0.37 0.31 -0.09
CA PHE A 160 -1.67 -0.03 -0.69
C PHE A 160 -1.61 0.18 -2.20
N ASP A 161 -1.81 -0.88 -2.97
CA ASP A 161 -1.83 -0.85 -4.44
C ASP A 161 -3.27 -1.00 -4.93
N GLU A 162 -3.95 0.12 -5.14
CA GLU A 162 -5.34 0.22 -5.60
C GLU A 162 -6.32 -0.69 -4.83
N PRO A 163 -6.41 -0.57 -3.50
CA PRO A 163 -7.10 -1.54 -2.64
C PRO A 163 -8.62 -1.60 -2.85
N THR A 164 -9.21 -0.67 -3.58
CA THR A 164 -10.66 -0.57 -3.82
C THR A 164 -11.07 -0.85 -5.27
N SER A 165 -10.10 -0.92 -6.20
CA SER A 165 -10.42 -0.98 -7.65
C SER A 165 -11.08 -2.29 -8.11
N ALA A 166 -10.98 -3.37 -7.31
CA ALA A 166 -11.64 -4.65 -7.58
C ALA A 166 -12.97 -4.82 -6.80
N LEU A 167 -13.49 -3.75 -6.18
CA LEU A 167 -14.67 -3.78 -5.33
C LEU A 167 -15.88 -3.14 -5.99
N ASP A 168 -17.06 -3.64 -5.64
CA ASP A 168 -18.31 -2.95 -5.93
C ASP A 168 -18.39 -1.62 -5.14
N PRO A 169 -19.00 -0.56 -5.69
CA PRO A 169 -19.03 0.77 -5.06
C PRO A 169 -19.58 0.78 -3.63
N GLU A 170 -20.52 -0.12 -3.32
CA GLU A 170 -21.11 -0.25 -1.99
C GLU A 170 -20.10 -0.71 -0.92
N MET A 171 -19.05 -1.43 -1.34
CA MET A 171 -18.05 -2.01 -0.44
C MET A 171 -16.81 -1.13 -0.26
N VAL A 172 -16.63 -0.12 -1.12
CA VAL A 172 -15.44 0.76 -1.12
C VAL A 172 -15.30 1.48 0.22
N ASN A 173 -16.40 2.06 0.73
CA ASN A 173 -16.36 2.86 1.95
C ASN A 173 -15.91 2.05 3.18
N GLU A 174 -16.31 0.79 3.30
CA GLU A 174 -15.91 -0.07 4.42
C GLU A 174 -14.39 -0.29 4.47
N VAL A 175 -13.74 -0.40 3.31
CA VAL A 175 -12.29 -0.54 3.21
C VAL A 175 -11.59 0.79 3.48
N LEU A 176 -12.10 1.89 2.91
CA LEU A 176 -11.56 3.23 3.13
C LEU A 176 -11.65 3.66 4.60
N ASP A 177 -12.72 3.31 5.31
CA ASP A 177 -12.87 3.60 6.74
C ASP A 177 -11.77 2.93 7.58
N VAL A 178 -11.42 1.68 7.28
CA VAL A 178 -10.29 1.01 7.92
C VAL A 178 -8.99 1.75 7.63
N MET A 179 -8.76 2.18 6.38
CA MET A 179 -7.56 2.93 6.02
C MET A 179 -7.49 4.31 6.70
N VAL A 180 -8.65 4.98 6.86
CA VAL A 180 -8.76 6.25 7.62
C VAL A 180 -8.39 6.04 9.08
N GLN A 181 -8.84 4.96 9.71
CA GLN A 181 -8.47 4.64 11.09
C GLN A 181 -6.95 4.45 11.23
N LEU A 182 -6.32 3.71 10.31
CA LEU A 182 -4.87 3.52 10.31
C LEU A 182 -4.10 4.85 10.17
N ALA A 183 -4.57 5.74 9.31
CA ALA A 183 -3.99 7.07 9.13
C ALA A 183 -4.08 7.90 10.44
N ASN A 184 -5.25 7.91 11.09
CA ASN A 184 -5.48 8.63 12.34
C ASN A 184 -4.64 8.08 13.51
N GLU A 185 -4.28 6.81 13.48
CA GLU A 185 -3.37 6.17 14.46
C GLU A 185 -1.88 6.47 14.19
N GLY A 186 -1.57 7.24 13.14
CA GLY A 186 -0.21 7.61 12.78
C GLY A 186 0.57 6.52 12.03
N MET A 187 -0.12 5.57 11.39
CA MET A 187 0.53 4.59 10.52
C MET A 187 1.17 5.29 9.33
N THR A 188 2.44 4.99 9.08
CA THR A 188 3.10 5.43 7.84
C THR A 188 2.51 4.69 6.66
N MET A 189 2.02 5.41 5.66
CA MET A 189 1.31 4.80 4.55
C MET A 189 1.74 5.39 3.20
N MET A 190 1.84 4.53 2.19
CA MET A 190 1.95 4.92 0.79
C MET A 190 0.83 4.23 0.02
N CYS A 191 -0.08 5.02 -0.58
CA CYS A 191 -1.33 4.52 -1.13
C CYS A 191 -1.46 4.90 -2.61
N VAL A 192 -1.45 3.92 -3.51
CA VAL A 192 -1.89 4.10 -4.89
C VAL A 192 -3.41 4.00 -4.90
N THR A 193 -4.11 5.06 -5.31
CA THR A 193 -5.57 5.06 -5.33
C THR A 193 -6.14 6.06 -6.34
N HIS A 194 -7.36 5.79 -6.80
CA HIS A 194 -8.21 6.71 -7.57
C HIS A 194 -9.29 7.37 -6.69
N GLU A 195 -9.34 7.03 -5.40
CA GLU A 195 -10.31 7.56 -4.44
C GLU A 195 -9.88 8.95 -3.93
N MET A 196 -10.18 10.00 -4.70
CA MET A 196 -9.73 11.36 -4.34
C MET A 196 -10.42 11.91 -3.09
N GLY A 197 -11.62 11.45 -2.77
CA GLY A 197 -12.28 11.76 -1.50
C GLY A 197 -11.48 11.27 -0.29
N PHE A 198 -10.96 10.04 -0.38
CA PHE A 198 -10.05 9.49 0.63
C PHE A 198 -8.74 10.29 0.68
N ALA A 199 -8.12 10.57 -0.48
CA ALA A 199 -6.89 11.35 -0.55
C ALA A 199 -7.04 12.72 0.12
N ARG A 200 -8.11 13.46 -0.17
CA ARG A 200 -8.43 14.76 0.47
C ARG A 200 -8.58 14.64 2.00
N LYS A 201 -9.13 13.52 2.48
CA LYS A 201 -9.40 13.32 3.91
C LYS A 201 -8.14 13.02 4.71
N VAL A 202 -7.25 12.14 4.20
CA VAL A 202 -6.16 11.57 5.03
C VAL A 202 -4.74 11.84 4.53
N ALA A 203 -4.54 12.18 3.26
CA ALA A 203 -3.20 12.42 2.75
C ALA A 203 -2.55 13.62 3.46
N ASN A 204 -1.28 13.51 3.77
CA ASN A 204 -0.43 14.65 4.09
C ASN A 204 0.14 15.22 2.78
N ARG A 205 0.51 14.34 1.85
CA ARG A 205 1.17 14.70 0.60
C ARG A 205 0.63 13.86 -0.55
N VAL A 206 0.64 14.44 -1.75
CA VAL A 206 0.19 13.80 -2.99
C VAL A 206 1.34 13.78 -3.98
N ILE A 207 1.58 12.61 -4.56
CA ILE A 207 2.49 12.39 -5.68
C ILE A 207 1.65 12.14 -6.92
N PHE A 208 1.79 13.00 -7.92
CA PHE A 208 1.17 12.78 -9.23
C PHE A 208 2.20 12.21 -10.20
N MET A 209 1.89 11.03 -10.75
CA MET A 209 2.75 10.36 -11.72
C MET A 209 2.13 10.38 -13.12
N ASP A 210 2.97 10.65 -14.11
CA ASP A 210 2.63 10.49 -15.53
C ASP A 210 3.82 9.94 -16.31
N GLN A 211 3.58 9.02 -17.25
CA GLN A 211 4.60 8.44 -18.14
C GLN A 211 5.88 7.97 -17.41
N GLY A 212 5.72 7.30 -16.28
CA GLY A 212 6.83 6.75 -15.51
C GLY A 212 7.62 7.77 -14.69
N LYS A 213 7.16 9.00 -14.57
CA LYS A 213 7.83 10.08 -13.84
C LYS A 213 6.95 10.61 -12.72
N ILE A 214 7.57 11.08 -11.65
CA ILE A 214 6.92 11.95 -10.66
C ILE A 214 6.88 13.35 -11.27
N VAL A 215 5.67 13.83 -11.58
CA VAL A 215 5.44 15.16 -12.18
C VAL A 215 5.21 16.20 -11.09
N GLU A 216 4.48 15.83 -10.04
CA GLU A 216 4.26 16.66 -8.87
C GLU A 216 4.43 15.83 -7.59
N ASP A 217 4.96 16.47 -6.57
CA ASP A 217 5.13 15.91 -5.22
C ASP A 217 4.99 17.08 -4.24
N CYS A 218 3.78 17.27 -3.69
CA CYS A 218 3.44 18.44 -2.89
C CYS A 218 2.44 18.12 -1.78
N GLU A 219 2.26 19.04 -0.84
CA GLU A 219 1.25 18.92 0.23
C GLU A 219 -0.16 18.81 -0.36
N LYS A 220 -1.02 18.10 0.35
CA LYS A 220 -2.41 17.84 -0.07
C LYS A 220 -3.18 19.14 -0.35
N GLU A 221 -3.04 20.13 0.52
CA GLU A 221 -3.70 21.42 0.41
C GLU A 221 -3.26 22.17 -0.87
N GLU A 222 -2.02 22.02 -1.24
CA GLU A 222 -1.47 22.58 -2.47
C GLU A 222 -1.99 21.83 -3.70
N PHE A 223 -1.99 20.49 -3.68
CA PHE A 223 -2.45 19.69 -4.81
C PHE A 223 -3.92 19.89 -5.14
N PHE A 224 -4.78 19.94 -4.12
CA PHE A 224 -6.23 20.03 -4.27
C PHE A 224 -6.79 21.45 -4.16
N GLY A 225 -6.00 22.43 -3.75
CA GLY A 225 -6.44 23.82 -3.55
C GLY A 225 -6.59 24.58 -4.87
N ASP A 226 -5.50 25.16 -5.34
CA ASP A 226 -5.49 25.86 -6.62
C ASP A 226 -5.08 24.93 -7.77
N VAL A 227 -6.07 24.34 -8.42
CA VAL A 227 -5.84 23.44 -9.56
C VAL A 227 -5.16 24.16 -10.72
N SER A 228 -5.35 25.48 -10.88
CA SER A 228 -4.73 26.25 -11.98
C SER A 228 -3.20 26.38 -11.83
N ALA A 229 -2.69 26.24 -10.61
CA ALA A 229 -1.27 26.23 -10.32
C ALA A 229 -0.57 24.88 -10.57
N ARG A 230 -1.34 23.82 -10.86
CA ARG A 230 -0.81 22.50 -11.14
C ARG A 230 -0.30 22.37 -12.57
N SER A 231 0.50 21.35 -12.83
CA SER A 231 0.90 20.98 -14.19
C SER A 231 -0.34 20.74 -15.07
N GLU A 232 -0.26 21.03 -16.34
CA GLU A 232 -1.34 20.83 -17.30
C GLU A 232 -1.89 19.39 -17.26
N ARG A 233 -1.01 18.42 -17.05
CA ARG A 233 -1.37 17.00 -16.92
C ARG A 233 -2.16 16.71 -15.63
N ALA A 234 -1.77 17.30 -14.51
CA ALA A 234 -2.49 17.15 -13.24
C ALA A 234 -3.85 17.86 -13.30
N GLN A 235 -3.95 19.04 -13.94
CA GLN A 235 -5.22 19.72 -14.17
C GLN A 235 -6.19 18.85 -14.97
N HIS A 236 -5.74 18.27 -16.09
CA HIS A 236 -6.56 17.35 -16.90
C HIS A 236 -6.97 16.10 -16.15
N PHE A 237 -6.13 15.59 -15.26
CA PHE A 237 -6.47 14.44 -14.41
C PHE A 237 -7.53 14.83 -13.39
N LEU A 238 -7.33 15.92 -12.66
CA LEU A 238 -8.26 16.40 -11.63
C LEU A 238 -9.64 16.78 -12.19
N ALA A 239 -9.71 17.23 -13.43
CA ALA A 239 -10.97 17.57 -14.09
C ALA A 239 -11.85 16.35 -14.47
N LYS A 240 -11.31 15.12 -14.37
CA LYS A 240 -11.99 13.87 -14.74
C LYS A 240 -12.45 13.03 -13.55
N ILE A 241 -12.16 13.47 -12.33
CA ILE A 241 -12.43 12.74 -11.09
C ILE A 241 -13.27 13.52 -10.10
#